data_157e04c53d4c36b16f9ed4b5f300e58c
#
_entry.id   157e04c53d4c36b16f9ed4b5f300e58c
#
_cell.length_a   1.000
_cell.length_b   1.000
_cell.length_c   1.000
_cell.angle_alpha   90.00
_cell.angle_beta   90.00
_cell.angle_gamma   90.00
#
_symmetry.space_group_name_H-M   'P 1'
#
loop_
_entity.id
_entity.type
_entity.pdbx_description
1 polymer ?
#
loop_
_entity_poly.entity_id
_entity_poly.type
_entity_poly.pdbx_seq_one_letter_code
_entity_poly.pdbx_strand_id
1 'polypeptide(L)'
;MKFKKVLAMGLAAALCITSLVGCSSNNSSSNSSSSSSQESVSKREERKKNNELIVAIGEEPEAGFDATTGGHGSITRVFFSTLFKRDKKLGFENDLATGYKVSDDKLTWTVTIRDDAKFTDGEKVTAQDVAFTYQTAKESGSEIDLTMIDKITAKDDTTIEFKLNRTYSAFMERLAYLGIVPEHAYDENFKDNPIGSGPYEFVQWDKGQQVIAKANENYYGDKSQIKQLTMVFLDTDAAYSAVQKGDVDVCQINGNLADKKVDGAKVIDIDSIECYGVEFPMQKSGKKAKDGYDMGNNVTSDEAIRKALNTAVDRQKI
;
A
#
# COMPACT_ATOMS: atom_id res chain seq x y z
N MET A 1 38.70 30.31 3.89
CA MET A 1 38.00 29.61 2.83
C MET A 1 36.50 29.84 3.01
N LYS A 2 35.82 30.35 1.98
CA LYS A 2 34.51 30.99 2.09
C LYS A 2 33.37 29.97 2.05
N PHE A 3 32.57 29.90 3.10
CA PHE A 3 31.31 29.15 3.11
C PHE A 3 30.26 29.86 2.25
N LYS A 4 29.76 29.20 1.23
CA LYS A 4 28.57 29.64 0.49
C LYS A 4 27.33 29.10 1.20
N LYS A 5 26.55 30.00 1.79
CA LYS A 5 25.21 29.71 2.30
C LYS A 5 24.27 29.58 1.12
N VAL A 6 23.69 28.39 0.92
CA VAL A 6 22.55 28.19 0.02
C VAL A 6 21.29 28.50 0.81
N LEU A 7 20.54 29.48 0.32
CA LEU A 7 19.29 29.96 0.90
C LEU A 7 18.17 29.04 0.40
N ALA A 8 17.64 28.19 1.27
CA ALA A 8 16.42 27.43 0.99
C ALA A 8 15.22 28.37 1.21
N MET A 9 14.53 28.74 0.12
CA MET A 9 13.23 29.41 0.19
C MET A 9 12.17 28.36 0.51
N GLY A 10 11.73 28.33 1.76
CA GLY A 10 10.55 27.60 2.16
C GLY A 10 9.29 28.34 1.73
N LEU A 11 8.47 27.68 0.92
CA LEU A 11 7.11 28.14 0.64
C LEU A 11 6.21 27.59 1.75
N ALA A 12 6.02 28.36 2.81
CA ALA A 12 5.01 28.10 3.83
C ALA A 12 3.67 28.63 3.29
N ALA A 13 2.78 27.75 2.89
CA ALA A 13 1.37 28.09 2.66
C ALA A 13 0.69 28.30 4.01
N ALA A 14 0.56 29.54 4.43
CA ALA A 14 -0.15 29.92 5.64
C ALA A 14 -1.66 29.78 5.42
N LEU A 15 -2.30 28.86 6.10
CA LEU A 15 -3.75 28.83 6.29
C LEU A 15 -4.15 29.97 7.23
N CYS A 16 -4.58 31.10 6.66
CA CYS A 16 -5.24 32.16 7.41
C CYS A 16 -6.70 31.80 7.68
N ILE A 17 -6.99 31.38 8.90
CA ILE A 17 -8.33 31.33 9.43
C ILE A 17 -8.72 32.74 9.87
N THR A 18 -9.50 33.44 9.07
CA THR A 18 -10.19 34.67 9.51
C THR A 18 -11.60 34.31 9.95
N SER A 19 -11.77 34.25 11.26
CA SER A 19 -13.11 34.24 11.89
C SER A 19 -13.69 35.66 11.85
N LEU A 20 -14.70 35.88 11.04
CA LEU A 20 -15.54 37.07 11.11
C LEU A 20 -16.88 36.68 11.72
N VAL A 21 -17.06 37.08 12.96
CA VAL A 21 -18.36 37.11 13.64
C VAL A 21 -19.16 38.27 13.06
N GLY A 22 -20.31 37.98 12.49
CA GLY A 22 -21.29 38.94 12.06
C GLY A 22 -22.69 38.39 12.28
N CYS A 23 -23.28 38.64 13.47
CA CYS A 23 -24.70 38.45 13.68
C CYS A 23 -25.49 39.52 12.94
N SER A 24 -26.35 39.10 12.03
CA SER A 24 -27.56 39.86 11.71
C SER A 24 -28.66 38.89 11.31
N SER A 25 -29.73 38.93 12.10
CA SER A 25 -30.97 38.20 11.91
C SER A 25 -31.65 38.68 10.64
N ASN A 26 -31.97 37.75 9.69
CA ASN A 26 -33.32 37.70 9.09
C ASN A 26 -33.55 36.38 8.35
N ASN A 27 -34.69 35.85 8.54
CA ASN A 27 -35.38 34.72 7.98
C ASN A 27 -35.14 34.52 6.48
N SER A 28 -34.60 33.34 6.07
CA SER A 28 -35.00 32.64 4.84
C SER A 28 -34.38 31.23 4.84
N SER A 29 -35.20 30.23 5.03
CA SER A 29 -34.89 28.80 4.82
C SER A 29 -34.60 28.57 3.33
N SER A 30 -33.59 27.75 3.05
CA SER A 30 -33.23 27.16 1.75
C SER A 30 -32.12 27.85 0.97
N ASN A 31 -30.82 27.71 1.40
CA ASN A 31 -29.69 27.81 0.48
C ASN A 31 -28.35 27.24 1.02
N SER A 32 -28.34 26.33 1.99
CA SER A 32 -27.09 25.80 2.53
C SER A 32 -26.54 24.58 1.78
N SER A 33 -27.33 23.93 0.93
CA SER A 33 -26.88 22.75 0.17
C SER A 33 -26.20 23.09 -1.17
N SER A 34 -26.46 24.26 -1.75
CA SER A 34 -25.87 24.65 -3.04
C SER A 34 -24.47 25.27 -2.93
N SER A 35 -24.09 25.82 -1.79
CA SER A 35 -22.76 26.41 -1.59
C SER A 35 -21.68 25.35 -1.32
N SER A 36 -22.01 24.28 -0.59
CA SER A 36 -21.06 23.19 -0.27
C SER A 36 -20.73 22.31 -1.47
N SER A 37 -21.70 22.04 -2.34
CA SER A 37 -21.45 21.29 -3.57
C SER A 37 -20.60 22.08 -4.58
N GLN A 38 -20.76 23.40 -4.64
CA GLN A 38 -19.99 24.25 -5.52
C GLN A 38 -18.52 24.40 -5.06
N GLU A 39 -18.27 24.44 -3.76
CA GLU A 39 -16.95 24.46 -3.18
C GLU A 39 -16.20 23.14 -3.39
N SER A 40 -16.86 22.00 -3.20
CA SER A 40 -16.26 20.67 -3.42
C SER A 40 -15.88 20.45 -4.89
N VAL A 41 -16.69 20.90 -5.83
CA VAL A 41 -16.39 20.85 -7.27
C VAL A 41 -15.18 21.73 -7.60
N SER A 42 -15.11 22.93 -7.06
CA SER A 42 -13.99 23.87 -7.28
C SER A 42 -12.65 23.28 -6.82
N LYS A 43 -12.59 22.67 -5.65
CA LYS A 43 -11.37 22.03 -5.13
C LYS A 43 -10.88 20.90 -6.04
N ARG A 44 -11.78 20.06 -6.53
CA ARG A 44 -11.44 18.94 -7.44
C ARG A 44 -10.93 19.44 -8.80
N GLU A 45 -11.57 20.46 -9.38
CA GLU A 45 -11.14 21.03 -10.65
C GLU A 45 -9.78 21.72 -10.55
N GLU A 46 -9.47 22.34 -9.42
CA GLU A 46 -8.15 22.93 -9.16
C GLU A 46 -7.06 21.85 -9.11
N ARG A 47 -7.27 20.76 -8.34
CA ARG A 47 -6.32 19.62 -8.28
C ARG A 47 -6.15 18.97 -9.65
N LYS A 48 -7.24 18.75 -10.38
CA LYS A 48 -7.20 18.22 -11.73
C LYS A 48 -6.36 19.08 -12.68
N LYS A 49 -6.50 20.40 -12.60
CA LYS A 49 -5.69 21.33 -13.39
C LYS A 49 -4.21 21.24 -13.04
N ASN A 50 -3.88 20.99 -11.79
CA ASN A 50 -2.51 20.88 -11.30
C ASN A 50 -1.95 19.46 -11.47
N ASN A 51 -2.75 18.47 -11.90
CA ASN A 51 -2.42 17.04 -11.91
C ASN A 51 -2.09 16.50 -10.50
N GLU A 52 -2.84 16.91 -9.51
CA GLU A 52 -2.75 16.46 -8.13
C GLU A 52 -3.88 15.50 -7.80
N LEU A 53 -3.61 14.54 -6.89
CA LEU A 53 -4.60 13.60 -6.39
C LEU A 53 -4.43 13.43 -4.88
N ILE A 54 -5.54 13.47 -4.14
CA ILE A 54 -5.57 13.17 -2.71
C ILE A 54 -6.34 11.87 -2.49
N VAL A 55 -5.67 10.91 -1.84
CA VAL A 55 -6.21 9.56 -1.57
C VAL A 55 -6.22 9.31 -0.07
N ALA A 56 -7.35 8.88 0.47
CA ALA A 56 -7.39 8.38 1.84
C ALA A 56 -7.00 6.90 1.88
N ILE A 57 -6.01 6.55 2.69
CA ILE A 57 -5.40 5.20 2.74
C ILE A 57 -5.61 4.46 4.06
N GLY A 58 -6.44 4.98 4.95
CA GLY A 58 -6.71 4.38 6.26
C GLY A 58 -5.62 4.71 7.27
N GLU A 59 -5.03 3.69 7.87
CA GLU A 59 -4.06 3.86 8.95
C GLU A 59 -2.67 4.27 8.44
N GLU A 60 -1.97 5.03 9.28
CA GLU A 60 -0.57 5.36 9.08
C GLU A 60 0.32 4.14 9.27
N PRO A 61 1.34 3.92 8.43
CA PRO A 61 2.30 2.85 8.65
C PRO A 61 3.14 3.08 9.92
N GLU A 62 2.87 2.34 11.00
CA GLU A 62 3.58 2.50 12.27
C GLU A 62 5.10 2.28 12.14
N ALA A 63 5.51 1.34 11.29
CA ALA A 63 6.92 1.00 11.07
C ALA A 63 7.60 1.84 9.97
N GLY A 64 6.90 2.84 9.40
CA GLY A 64 7.40 3.64 8.27
C GLY A 64 7.24 2.95 6.93
N PHE A 65 8.06 3.29 5.95
CA PHE A 65 7.92 2.87 4.55
C PHE A 65 8.97 1.84 4.10
N ASP A 66 9.52 1.07 5.02
CA ASP A 66 10.46 0.01 4.69
C ASP A 66 9.73 -1.23 4.15
N ALA A 67 9.88 -1.51 2.86
CA ALA A 67 9.22 -2.63 2.20
C ALA A 67 9.65 -4.00 2.75
N THR A 68 10.83 -4.11 3.39
CA THR A 68 11.35 -5.39 3.91
C THR A 68 10.66 -5.84 5.19
N THR A 69 9.98 -4.94 5.91
CA THR A 69 9.31 -5.26 7.19
C THR A 69 7.90 -5.84 7.01
N GLY A 70 7.29 -5.68 5.85
CA GLY A 70 5.91 -6.09 5.58
C GLY A 70 4.86 -5.11 6.12
N GLY A 71 3.59 -5.48 6.03
CA GLY A 71 2.50 -4.70 6.63
C GLY A 71 2.02 -3.46 5.86
N HIS A 72 2.66 -3.11 4.74
CA HIS A 72 2.39 -1.85 4.02
C HIS A 72 1.87 -2.05 2.59
N GLY A 73 1.18 -3.16 2.32
CA GLY A 73 0.84 -3.66 0.99
C GLY A 73 0.29 -2.63 -0.01
N SER A 74 -0.56 -1.69 0.42
CA SER A 74 -1.14 -0.68 -0.47
C SER A 74 -0.17 0.44 -0.85
N ILE A 75 0.74 0.82 0.05
CA ILE A 75 1.70 1.92 -0.16
C ILE A 75 2.99 1.40 -0.80
N THR A 76 3.36 0.16 -0.55
CA THR A 76 4.60 -0.43 -1.08
C THR A 76 4.74 -0.18 -2.58
N ARG A 77 3.70 -0.40 -3.37
CA ARG A 77 3.73 -0.21 -4.82
C ARG A 77 3.71 1.23 -5.30
N VAL A 78 3.49 2.18 -4.43
CA VAL A 78 3.62 3.61 -4.76
C VAL A 78 5.10 3.95 -4.91
N PHE A 79 5.93 3.50 -3.97
CA PHE A 79 7.35 3.83 -3.94
C PHE A 79 8.26 2.75 -4.52
N PHE A 80 7.86 1.48 -4.45
CA PHE A 80 8.71 0.35 -4.81
C PHE A 80 8.11 -0.45 -5.97
N SER A 81 8.98 -0.96 -6.82
CA SER A 81 8.64 -2.01 -7.77
C SER A 81 8.82 -3.37 -7.11
N THR A 82 8.08 -4.35 -7.59
CA THR A 82 8.17 -5.76 -7.20
C THR A 82 8.70 -6.59 -8.37
N LEU A 83 9.07 -7.85 -8.17
CA LEU A 83 9.47 -8.69 -9.30
C LEU A 83 8.30 -8.95 -10.26
N PHE A 84 7.14 -9.25 -9.71
CA PHE A 84 5.88 -9.42 -10.46
C PHE A 84 4.80 -8.59 -9.79
N LYS A 85 3.70 -8.32 -10.49
CA LYS A 85 2.54 -7.63 -9.94
C LYS A 85 1.26 -8.33 -10.36
N ARG A 86 0.16 -8.04 -9.69
CA ARG A 86 -1.14 -8.54 -10.10
C ARG A 86 -1.74 -7.68 -11.19
N ASP A 87 -2.33 -8.34 -12.18
CA ASP A 87 -3.15 -7.70 -13.20
C ASP A 87 -4.59 -7.46 -12.69
N LYS A 88 -5.42 -6.82 -13.50
CA LYS A 88 -6.83 -6.53 -13.18
C LYS A 88 -7.72 -7.77 -13.03
N LYS A 89 -7.25 -8.94 -13.46
CA LYS A 89 -7.93 -10.23 -13.31
C LYS A 89 -7.36 -11.08 -12.18
N LEU A 90 -6.55 -10.46 -11.33
CA LEU A 90 -5.85 -11.09 -10.21
C LEU A 90 -4.82 -12.15 -10.64
N GLY A 91 -4.45 -12.19 -11.92
CA GLY A 91 -3.31 -12.95 -12.43
C GLY A 91 -1.99 -12.26 -12.09
N PHE A 92 -0.88 -12.87 -12.54
CA PHE A 92 0.44 -12.27 -12.38
C PHE A 92 0.96 -11.75 -13.72
N GLU A 93 1.55 -10.58 -13.71
CA GLU A 93 2.28 -10.01 -14.83
C GLU A 93 3.68 -9.56 -14.39
N ASN A 94 4.57 -9.39 -15.35
CA ASN A 94 5.91 -8.91 -15.12
C ASN A 94 5.91 -7.47 -14.60
N ASP A 95 6.85 -7.15 -13.68
CA ASP A 95 7.14 -5.79 -13.24
C ASP A 95 8.65 -5.53 -13.43
N LEU A 96 9.50 -5.71 -12.40
CA LEU A 96 10.95 -5.74 -12.61
C LEU A 96 11.39 -6.99 -13.36
N ALA A 97 10.74 -8.14 -13.11
CA ALA A 97 11.04 -9.36 -13.84
C ALA A 97 10.63 -9.25 -15.30
N THR A 98 11.47 -9.80 -16.19
CA THR A 98 11.17 -10.01 -17.62
C THR A 98 10.75 -11.46 -17.89
N GLY A 99 10.99 -12.36 -16.96
CA GLY A 99 10.60 -13.76 -16.99
C GLY A 99 11.20 -14.58 -15.87
N TYR A 100 10.77 -15.83 -15.81
CA TYR A 100 11.29 -16.79 -14.83
C TYR A 100 11.31 -18.22 -15.37
N LYS A 101 12.13 -19.07 -14.75
CA LYS A 101 12.19 -20.51 -14.98
C LYS A 101 12.12 -21.24 -13.64
N VAL A 102 11.45 -22.37 -13.63
CA VAL A 102 11.38 -23.24 -12.44
C VAL A 102 11.92 -24.61 -12.80
N SER A 103 12.79 -25.15 -11.96
CA SER A 103 13.34 -26.52 -12.12
C SER A 103 12.25 -27.59 -12.04
N ASP A 104 12.52 -28.78 -12.58
CA ASP A 104 11.56 -29.89 -12.62
C ASP A 104 11.11 -30.33 -11.21
N ASP A 105 12.02 -30.26 -10.22
CA ASP A 105 11.74 -30.53 -8.81
C ASP A 105 10.98 -29.39 -8.11
N LYS A 106 10.77 -28.27 -8.82
CA LYS A 106 10.12 -27.04 -8.33
C LYS A 106 10.78 -26.37 -7.13
N LEU A 107 12.04 -26.68 -6.88
CA LEU A 107 12.82 -26.11 -5.78
C LEU A 107 13.71 -24.94 -6.17
N THR A 108 14.03 -24.78 -7.46
CA THR A 108 14.86 -23.66 -7.93
C THR A 108 14.06 -22.77 -8.86
N TRP A 109 14.01 -21.49 -8.52
CA TRP A 109 13.40 -20.44 -9.32
C TRP A 109 14.47 -19.48 -9.81
N THR A 110 14.64 -19.37 -11.12
CA THR A 110 15.55 -18.40 -11.74
C THR A 110 14.72 -17.30 -12.35
N VAL A 111 14.87 -16.08 -11.86
CA VAL A 111 14.17 -14.90 -12.34
C VAL A 111 15.15 -13.99 -13.05
N THR A 112 14.77 -13.49 -14.22
CA THR A 112 15.54 -12.48 -14.97
C THR A 112 14.82 -11.14 -14.80
N ILE A 113 15.54 -10.09 -14.42
CA ILE A 113 15.03 -8.74 -14.31
C ILE A 113 15.46 -7.88 -15.49
N ARG A 114 14.78 -6.77 -15.68
CA ARG A 114 15.11 -5.74 -16.67
C ARG A 114 16.40 -5.01 -16.28
N ASP A 115 17.08 -4.44 -17.25
CA ASP A 115 18.36 -3.74 -17.06
C ASP A 115 18.25 -2.20 -17.16
N ASP A 116 17.04 -1.69 -17.42
CA ASP A 116 16.73 -0.27 -17.60
C ASP A 116 16.05 0.36 -16.37
N ALA A 117 15.70 -0.42 -15.34
CA ALA A 117 15.09 0.08 -14.11
C ALA A 117 16.12 0.83 -13.26
N LYS A 118 15.66 1.94 -12.67
CA LYS A 118 16.47 2.76 -11.76
C LYS A 118 15.69 3.08 -10.49
N PHE A 119 16.43 3.20 -9.41
CA PHE A 119 15.93 3.84 -8.20
C PHE A 119 15.75 5.35 -8.41
N THR A 120 15.03 6.01 -7.49
CA THR A 120 14.75 7.46 -7.57
C THR A 120 16.01 8.33 -7.42
N ASP A 121 17.08 7.81 -6.86
CA ASP A 121 18.41 8.46 -6.79
C ASP A 121 19.23 8.32 -8.08
N GLY A 122 18.74 7.52 -9.04
CA GLY A 122 19.36 7.34 -10.36
C GLY A 122 20.22 6.10 -10.51
N GLU A 123 20.53 5.38 -9.43
CA GLU A 123 21.28 4.12 -9.46
C GLU A 123 20.42 2.99 -10.08
N LYS A 124 21.09 2.03 -10.73
CA LYS A 124 20.39 0.91 -11.37
C LYS A 124 19.84 -0.08 -10.34
N VAL A 125 18.67 -0.65 -10.64
CA VAL A 125 18.17 -1.83 -9.92
C VAL A 125 18.88 -3.07 -10.46
N THR A 126 19.48 -3.85 -9.58
CA THR A 126 20.24 -5.05 -9.91
C THR A 126 19.69 -6.30 -9.21
N ALA A 127 20.10 -7.48 -9.66
CA ALA A 127 19.79 -8.72 -8.98
C ALA A 127 20.43 -8.80 -7.57
N GLN A 128 21.48 -8.00 -7.30
CA GLN A 128 22.06 -7.88 -5.98
C GLN A 128 21.09 -7.17 -5.01
N ASP A 129 20.43 -6.10 -5.46
CA ASP A 129 19.40 -5.42 -4.65
C ASP A 129 18.21 -6.35 -4.35
N VAL A 130 17.83 -7.19 -5.33
CA VAL A 130 16.82 -8.22 -5.12
C VAL A 130 17.27 -9.22 -4.06
N ALA A 131 18.51 -9.74 -4.15
CA ALA A 131 19.04 -10.67 -3.18
C ALA A 131 19.11 -10.06 -1.79
N PHE A 132 19.62 -8.84 -1.68
CA PHE A 132 19.67 -8.06 -0.45
C PHE A 132 18.27 -7.89 0.17
N THR A 133 17.29 -7.46 -0.62
CA THR A 133 15.91 -7.23 -0.17
C THR A 133 15.31 -8.48 0.46
N TYR A 134 15.36 -9.62 -0.25
CA TYR A 134 14.77 -10.87 0.25
C TYR A 134 15.53 -11.44 1.45
N GLN A 135 16.86 -11.27 1.50
CA GLN A 135 17.65 -11.68 2.65
C GLN A 135 17.30 -10.84 3.89
N THR A 136 17.26 -9.51 3.74
CA THR A 136 16.89 -8.57 4.81
C THR A 136 15.48 -8.85 5.33
N ALA A 137 14.50 -9.02 4.44
CA ALA A 137 13.14 -9.35 4.83
C ALA A 137 13.05 -10.69 5.58
N LYS A 138 13.83 -11.70 5.17
CA LYS A 138 13.87 -13.01 5.84
C LYS A 138 14.47 -12.91 7.24
N GLU A 139 15.44 -12.02 7.46
CA GLU A 139 16.14 -11.84 8.74
C GLU A 139 15.43 -10.87 9.69
N SER A 140 14.66 -9.93 9.16
CA SER A 140 13.98 -8.87 9.96
C SER A 140 12.82 -9.37 10.81
N GLY A 141 12.37 -10.63 10.63
CA GLY A 141 11.14 -11.11 11.26
C GLY A 141 9.88 -10.50 10.65
N SER A 142 9.97 -10.05 9.40
CA SER A 142 8.88 -9.52 8.58
C SER A 142 7.60 -10.37 8.69
N GLU A 143 6.45 -9.73 8.54
CA GLU A 143 5.16 -10.42 8.39
C GLU A 143 5.09 -11.30 7.14
N ILE A 144 6.02 -11.13 6.21
CA ILE A 144 6.12 -11.91 4.98
C ILE A 144 6.82 -13.23 5.29
N ASP A 145 6.08 -14.34 5.28
CA ASP A 145 6.68 -15.69 5.42
C ASP A 145 7.60 -15.99 4.22
N LEU A 146 8.90 -15.99 4.46
CA LEU A 146 9.97 -16.37 3.53
C LEU A 146 10.72 -17.63 3.99
N THR A 147 10.18 -18.37 4.96
CA THR A 147 10.81 -19.58 5.54
C THR A 147 11.06 -20.70 4.54
N MET A 148 10.33 -20.70 3.40
CA MET A 148 10.54 -21.66 2.33
C MET A 148 11.82 -21.40 1.54
N ILE A 149 12.42 -20.21 1.61
CA ILE A 149 13.66 -19.89 0.89
C ILE A 149 14.87 -20.43 1.68
N ASP A 150 15.62 -21.34 1.05
CA ASP A 150 16.88 -21.85 1.57
C ASP A 150 18.03 -20.87 1.26
N LYS A 151 18.20 -20.54 -0.04
CA LYS A 151 19.29 -19.70 -0.53
C LYS A 151 18.80 -18.73 -1.61
N ILE A 152 19.39 -17.54 -1.62
CA ILE A 152 19.20 -16.52 -2.64
C ILE A 152 20.57 -16.20 -3.24
N THR A 153 20.67 -16.09 -4.57
CA THR A 153 21.95 -15.86 -5.25
C THR A 153 21.75 -14.97 -6.46
N ALA A 154 22.32 -13.78 -6.46
CA ALA A 154 22.50 -13.00 -7.68
C ALA A 154 23.60 -13.68 -8.50
N LYS A 155 23.27 -14.12 -9.73
CA LYS A 155 24.21 -14.80 -10.64
C LYS A 155 25.02 -13.78 -11.46
N ASP A 156 24.35 -12.69 -11.81
CA ASP A 156 24.87 -11.52 -12.52
C ASP A 156 23.95 -10.34 -12.20
N ASP A 157 24.11 -9.20 -12.86
CA ASP A 157 23.35 -7.97 -12.58
C ASP A 157 21.83 -8.11 -12.82
N THR A 158 21.40 -9.08 -13.64
CA THR A 158 20.02 -9.24 -14.06
C THR A 158 19.41 -10.59 -13.71
N THR A 159 20.17 -11.53 -13.20
CA THR A 159 19.71 -12.90 -12.93
C THR A 159 19.80 -13.23 -11.45
N ILE A 160 18.65 -13.56 -10.86
CA ILE A 160 18.55 -14.00 -9.48
C ILE A 160 18.02 -15.44 -9.39
N GLU A 161 18.61 -16.24 -8.51
CA GLU A 161 18.19 -17.61 -8.22
C GLU A 161 17.72 -17.73 -6.78
N PHE A 162 16.49 -18.22 -6.61
CA PHE A 162 15.92 -18.61 -5.33
C PHE A 162 15.90 -20.13 -5.23
N LYS A 163 16.58 -20.68 -4.25
CA LYS A 163 16.51 -22.11 -3.90
C LYS A 163 15.56 -22.27 -2.72
N LEU A 164 14.57 -23.13 -2.87
CA LEU A 164 13.58 -23.43 -1.83
C LEU A 164 13.96 -24.72 -1.09
N ASN A 165 13.66 -24.79 0.21
CA ASN A 165 13.79 -25.98 1.04
C ASN A 165 12.61 -26.95 0.92
N ARG A 166 11.49 -26.49 0.34
CA ARG A 166 10.30 -27.27 0.02
C ARG A 166 9.58 -26.64 -1.17
N THR A 167 8.78 -27.43 -1.88
CA THR A 167 7.88 -26.88 -2.89
C THR A 167 6.85 -25.96 -2.24
N TYR A 168 6.61 -24.80 -2.84
CA TYR A 168 5.68 -23.81 -2.32
C TYR A 168 4.88 -23.18 -3.46
N SER A 169 3.61 -23.59 -3.60
CA SER A 169 2.75 -23.18 -4.74
C SER A 169 2.45 -21.69 -4.77
N ALA A 170 2.47 -21.01 -3.62
CA ALA A 170 2.24 -19.58 -3.49
C ALA A 170 3.54 -18.74 -3.57
N PHE A 171 4.66 -19.31 -4.08
CA PHE A 171 5.92 -18.56 -4.13
C PHE A 171 5.84 -17.33 -5.03
N MET A 172 5.07 -17.39 -6.11
CA MET A 172 4.82 -16.24 -6.99
C MET A 172 4.21 -15.05 -6.23
N GLU A 173 3.34 -15.30 -5.24
CA GLU A 173 2.81 -14.25 -4.36
C GLU A 173 3.92 -13.50 -3.62
N ARG A 174 4.92 -14.24 -3.13
CA ARG A 174 6.06 -13.63 -2.43
C ARG A 174 6.91 -12.76 -3.37
N LEU A 175 7.03 -13.18 -4.64
CA LEU A 175 7.73 -12.42 -5.67
C LEU A 175 6.94 -11.19 -6.14
N ALA A 176 5.61 -11.19 -5.96
CA ALA A 176 4.73 -10.10 -6.35
C ALA A 176 4.37 -9.14 -5.20
N TYR A 177 4.80 -9.43 -3.98
CA TYR A 177 4.44 -8.63 -2.80
C TYR A 177 5.59 -7.75 -2.30
N LEU A 178 6.80 -8.28 -2.25
CA LEU A 178 7.95 -7.61 -1.64
C LEU A 178 8.51 -6.54 -2.58
N GLY A 179 8.49 -5.29 -2.14
CA GLY A 179 9.09 -4.16 -2.85
C GLY A 179 10.62 -4.21 -2.77
N ILE A 180 11.30 -3.99 -3.89
CA ILE A 180 12.77 -4.04 -3.95
C ILE A 180 13.36 -2.74 -3.43
N VAL A 181 14.27 -2.86 -2.46
CA VAL A 181 14.99 -1.75 -1.83
C VAL A 181 16.45 -1.73 -2.29
N PRO A 182 17.10 -0.54 -2.37
CA PRO A 182 18.49 -0.40 -2.77
C PRO A 182 19.46 -0.82 -1.64
N GLU A 183 20.37 -1.76 -1.90
CA GLU A 183 21.40 -2.15 -0.92
C GLU A 183 22.28 -0.96 -0.53
N HIS A 184 22.67 -0.13 -1.51
CA HIS A 184 23.63 0.97 -1.32
C HIS A 184 23.08 2.13 -0.45
N ALA A 185 21.77 2.25 -0.30
CA ALA A 185 21.13 3.34 0.43
C ALA A 185 20.23 2.87 1.58
N TYR A 186 20.31 1.59 1.95
CA TYR A 186 19.52 0.99 3.01
C TYR A 186 20.20 1.16 4.37
N ASP A 187 19.68 2.09 5.18
CA ASP A 187 20.17 2.40 6.52
C ASP A 187 19.03 2.47 7.55
N GLU A 188 19.33 2.85 8.78
CA GLU A 188 18.35 2.98 9.89
C GLU A 188 17.27 4.04 9.64
N ASN A 189 17.50 5.00 8.74
CA ASN A 189 16.57 6.07 8.39
C ASN A 189 15.74 5.75 7.15
N PHE A 190 16.03 4.61 6.47
CA PHE A 190 15.39 4.23 5.21
C PHE A 190 13.86 4.21 5.34
N LYS A 191 13.33 3.75 6.46
CA LYS A 191 11.89 3.70 6.74
C LYS A 191 11.20 5.08 6.76
N ASP A 192 11.93 6.14 7.08
CA ASP A 192 11.41 7.52 7.15
C ASP A 192 11.64 8.31 5.84
N ASN A 193 12.57 7.85 5.00
CA ASN A 193 12.90 8.47 3.72
C ASN A 193 13.25 7.41 2.66
N PRO A 194 12.27 6.65 2.19
CA PRO A 194 12.51 5.51 1.32
C PRO A 194 12.97 5.94 -0.08
N ILE A 195 13.93 5.21 -0.62
CA ILE A 195 14.37 5.26 -2.01
C ILE A 195 13.84 4.01 -2.71
N GLY A 196 13.04 4.18 -3.74
CA GLY A 196 12.43 3.06 -4.45
C GLY A 196 12.54 3.21 -5.97
N SER A 197 12.00 2.25 -6.69
CA SER A 197 11.96 2.23 -8.16
C SER A 197 10.54 2.26 -8.72
N GLY A 198 9.56 2.58 -7.87
CA GLY A 198 8.15 2.63 -8.19
C GLY A 198 7.74 3.87 -8.99
N PRO A 199 6.43 3.98 -9.33
CA PRO A 199 5.90 5.07 -10.14
C PRO A 199 5.94 6.45 -9.46
N TYR A 200 6.11 6.50 -8.15
CA TYR A 200 6.22 7.73 -7.39
C TYR A 200 7.47 7.74 -6.52
N GLU A 201 8.03 8.93 -6.31
CA GLU A 201 9.13 9.24 -5.42
C GLU A 201 8.58 9.85 -4.12
N PHE A 202 9.11 9.42 -2.99
CA PHE A 202 8.78 9.99 -1.68
C PHE A 202 9.26 11.45 -1.59
N VAL A 203 8.43 12.31 -1.03
CA VAL A 203 8.76 13.74 -0.82
C VAL A 203 8.77 14.08 0.64
N GLN A 204 7.70 13.74 1.38
CA GLN A 204 7.52 14.18 2.75
C GLN A 204 6.53 13.28 3.48
N TRP A 205 6.77 13.06 4.75
CA TRP A 205 5.85 12.42 5.67
C TRP A 205 5.52 13.33 6.85
N ASP A 206 4.28 13.79 6.91
CA ASP A 206 3.73 14.52 8.03
C ASP A 206 3.06 13.50 8.96
N LYS A 207 3.79 13.04 9.99
CA LYS A 207 3.36 11.96 10.89
C LYS A 207 1.98 12.24 11.49
N GLY A 208 1.10 11.25 11.45
CA GLY A 208 -0.29 11.35 11.89
C GLY A 208 -1.23 12.09 10.93
N GLN A 209 -0.75 12.55 9.76
CA GLN A 209 -1.55 13.33 8.84
C GLN A 209 -1.53 12.80 7.41
N GLN A 210 -0.36 12.79 6.75
CA GLN A 210 -0.25 12.48 5.32
C GLN A 210 1.16 12.12 4.89
N VAL A 211 1.23 11.54 3.71
CA VAL A 211 2.46 11.38 2.92
C VAL A 211 2.29 12.07 1.58
N ILE A 212 3.29 12.80 1.16
CA ILE A 212 3.35 13.47 -0.15
C ILE A 212 4.36 12.73 -1.03
N ALA A 213 3.92 12.41 -2.23
CA ALA A 213 4.72 11.77 -3.25
C ALA A 213 4.64 12.55 -4.57
N LYS A 214 5.69 12.54 -5.36
CA LYS A 214 5.71 13.11 -6.72
C LYS A 214 5.93 12.00 -7.75
N ALA A 215 5.45 12.21 -8.98
CA ALA A 215 5.68 11.25 -10.06
C ALA A 215 7.19 11.03 -10.28
N ASN A 216 7.58 9.76 -10.37
CA ASN A 216 8.96 9.38 -10.69
C ASN A 216 9.21 9.52 -12.20
N GLU A 217 9.96 10.54 -12.58
CA GLU A 217 10.29 10.82 -13.98
C GLU A 217 11.21 9.73 -14.59
N ASN A 218 11.89 8.95 -13.77
CA ASN A 218 12.75 7.84 -14.19
C ASN A 218 12.05 6.49 -14.16
N TYR A 219 10.74 6.44 -13.85
CA TYR A 219 10.01 5.19 -13.82
C TYR A 219 10.03 4.50 -15.19
N TYR A 220 10.37 3.23 -15.21
CA TYR A 220 10.52 2.43 -16.43
C TYR A 220 9.18 2.01 -17.08
N GLY A 221 8.08 2.08 -16.32
CA GLY A 221 6.73 1.79 -16.81
C GLY A 221 6.04 3.03 -17.36
N ASP A 222 4.72 2.93 -17.49
CA ASP A 222 3.91 4.06 -17.96
C ASP A 222 3.99 5.23 -16.98
N LYS A 223 4.33 6.40 -17.51
CA LYS A 223 4.44 7.62 -16.71
C LYS A 223 3.09 8.04 -16.17
N SER A 224 3.02 8.34 -14.88
CA SER A 224 1.81 8.87 -14.26
C SER A 224 1.48 10.26 -14.80
N GLN A 225 0.19 10.48 -15.09
CA GLN A 225 -0.33 11.81 -15.39
C GLN A 225 -0.51 12.66 -14.12
N ILE A 226 -0.67 12.01 -12.97
CA ILE A 226 -0.74 12.67 -11.66
C ILE A 226 0.67 12.99 -11.21
N LYS A 227 0.98 14.28 -11.12
CA LYS A 227 2.32 14.76 -10.75
C LYS A 227 2.58 14.73 -9.26
N GLN A 228 1.55 14.96 -8.46
CA GLN A 228 1.62 14.88 -7.00
C GLN A 228 0.49 13.99 -6.48
N LEU A 229 0.87 13.04 -5.66
CA LEU A 229 -0.02 12.15 -4.93
C LEU A 229 0.11 12.45 -3.44
N THR A 230 -0.99 12.86 -2.80
CA THR A 230 -1.06 13.04 -1.35
C THR A 230 -1.90 11.92 -0.76
N MET A 231 -1.34 11.15 0.14
CA MET A 231 -2.00 10.05 0.84
C MET A 231 -2.30 10.49 2.27
N VAL A 232 -3.57 10.66 2.62
CA VAL A 232 -4.00 11.10 3.95
C VAL A 232 -4.45 9.93 4.80
N PHE A 233 -4.15 9.96 6.09
CA PHE A 233 -4.50 8.92 7.06
C PHE A 233 -5.88 9.23 7.66
N LEU A 234 -6.92 8.63 7.10
CA LEU A 234 -8.30 8.82 7.54
C LEU A 234 -9.01 7.46 7.61
N ASP A 235 -9.75 7.24 8.68
CA ASP A 235 -10.67 6.10 8.73
C ASP A 235 -11.78 6.20 7.67
N THR A 236 -12.51 5.13 7.44
CA THR A 236 -13.51 5.04 6.37
C THR A 236 -14.58 6.13 6.46
N ASP A 237 -15.07 6.46 7.65
CA ASP A 237 -16.16 7.44 7.82
C ASP A 237 -15.65 8.87 7.62
N ALA A 238 -14.47 9.18 8.15
CA ALA A 238 -13.80 10.47 7.94
C ALA A 238 -13.41 10.65 6.47
N ALA A 239 -12.88 9.61 5.82
CA ALA A 239 -12.52 9.61 4.41
C ALA A 239 -13.75 9.82 3.50
N TYR A 240 -14.85 9.13 3.77
CA TYR A 240 -16.11 9.34 3.05
C TYR A 240 -16.63 10.78 3.21
N SER A 241 -16.59 11.32 4.43
CA SER A 241 -16.98 12.71 4.70
C SER A 241 -16.07 13.72 3.98
N ALA A 242 -14.77 13.44 3.90
CA ALA A 242 -13.81 14.27 3.17
C ALA A 242 -14.04 14.24 1.66
N VAL A 243 -14.42 13.08 1.09
CA VAL A 243 -14.83 12.99 -0.33
C VAL A 243 -16.08 13.82 -0.58
N GLN A 244 -17.09 13.79 0.30
CA GLN A 244 -18.28 14.63 0.16
C GLN A 244 -17.96 16.13 0.11
N LYS A 245 -16.98 16.58 0.91
CA LYS A 245 -16.52 17.98 0.96
C LYS A 245 -15.56 18.35 -0.17
N GLY A 246 -15.12 17.36 -0.97
CA GLY A 246 -14.11 17.55 -2.00
C GLY A 246 -12.68 17.72 -1.47
N ASP A 247 -12.42 17.43 -0.21
CA ASP A 247 -11.09 17.50 0.40
C ASP A 247 -10.22 16.28 0.02
N VAL A 248 -10.86 15.16 -0.32
CA VAL A 248 -10.25 13.91 -0.79
C VAL A 248 -10.88 13.52 -2.12
N ASP A 249 -10.11 12.92 -3.02
CA ASP A 249 -10.57 12.49 -4.34
C ASP A 249 -10.93 11.01 -4.39
N VAL A 250 -10.20 10.18 -3.66
CA VAL A 250 -10.36 8.72 -3.63
C VAL A 250 -10.32 8.21 -2.20
N CYS A 251 -11.26 7.37 -1.84
CA CYS A 251 -11.23 6.62 -0.59
C CYS A 251 -11.78 5.21 -0.78
N GLN A 252 -11.36 4.29 0.07
CA GLN A 252 -12.02 3.00 0.21
C GLN A 252 -13.29 3.17 1.04
N ILE A 253 -14.38 2.51 0.62
CA ILE A 253 -15.66 2.52 1.33
C ILE A 253 -16.11 1.08 1.60
N ASN A 254 -16.89 0.91 2.67
CA ASN A 254 -17.55 -0.35 2.98
C ASN A 254 -18.89 -0.46 2.24
N GLY A 255 -19.41 -1.67 2.09
CA GLY A 255 -20.68 -1.94 1.39
C GLY A 255 -21.85 -1.07 1.86
N ASN A 256 -21.92 -0.72 3.14
CA ASN A 256 -22.95 0.17 3.70
C ASN A 256 -22.95 1.60 3.12
N LEU A 257 -21.82 2.03 2.55
CA LEU A 257 -21.65 3.35 1.92
C LEU A 257 -21.72 3.28 0.39
N ALA A 258 -21.64 2.09 -0.21
CA ALA A 258 -21.60 1.91 -1.65
C ALA A 258 -22.88 2.44 -2.36
N ASP A 259 -24.02 2.30 -1.73
CA ASP A 259 -25.31 2.77 -2.26
C ASP A 259 -25.54 4.27 -2.08
N LYS A 260 -24.71 4.94 -1.30
CA LYS A 260 -24.84 6.38 -1.04
C LYS A 260 -24.18 7.18 -2.16
N LYS A 261 -24.94 8.04 -2.80
CA LYS A 261 -24.43 8.92 -3.86
C LYS A 261 -23.68 10.11 -3.26
N VAL A 262 -22.56 10.44 -3.88
CA VAL A 262 -21.79 11.67 -3.62
C VAL A 262 -21.68 12.43 -4.93
N ASP A 263 -22.07 13.70 -4.92
CA ASP A 263 -22.03 14.55 -6.11
C ASP A 263 -20.58 14.68 -6.64
N GLY A 264 -20.41 14.40 -7.92
CA GLY A 264 -19.12 14.46 -8.59
C GLY A 264 -18.17 13.29 -8.28
N ALA A 265 -18.62 12.25 -7.55
CA ALA A 265 -17.89 11.01 -7.33
C ALA A 265 -18.68 9.81 -7.82
N LYS A 266 -17.98 8.69 -8.07
CA LYS A 266 -18.58 7.42 -8.43
C LYS A 266 -17.98 6.29 -7.62
N VAL A 267 -18.76 5.28 -7.32
CA VAL A 267 -18.29 4.02 -6.77
C VAL A 267 -17.67 3.19 -7.90
N ILE A 268 -16.53 2.57 -7.62
CA ILE A 268 -15.82 1.66 -8.52
C ILE A 268 -15.62 0.37 -7.74
N ASP A 269 -16.18 -0.72 -8.25
CA ASP A 269 -15.92 -2.06 -7.71
C ASP A 269 -14.58 -2.56 -8.23
N ILE A 270 -13.76 -3.06 -7.32
CA ILE A 270 -12.44 -3.60 -7.62
C ILE A 270 -12.38 -5.01 -7.04
N ASP A 271 -12.09 -5.99 -7.91
CA ASP A 271 -11.84 -7.36 -7.47
C ASP A 271 -10.64 -7.43 -6.52
N SER A 272 -10.76 -8.20 -5.44
CA SER A 272 -9.72 -8.42 -4.45
C SER A 272 -9.45 -9.90 -4.24
N ILE A 273 -8.22 -10.25 -3.82
CA ILE A 273 -7.88 -11.59 -3.33
C ILE A 273 -8.23 -11.78 -1.86
N GLU A 274 -8.71 -10.74 -1.20
CA GLU A 274 -9.11 -10.81 0.19
C GLU A 274 -10.35 -11.68 0.37
N CYS A 275 -10.36 -12.44 1.42
CA CYS A 275 -11.52 -13.19 1.86
C CYS A 275 -11.81 -12.88 3.33
N TYR A 276 -13.05 -12.58 3.61
CA TYR A 276 -13.52 -12.40 4.98
C TYR A 276 -14.10 -13.72 5.49
N GLY A 277 -13.75 -14.08 6.70
CA GLY A 277 -14.19 -15.33 7.30
C GLY A 277 -14.16 -15.30 8.81
N VAL A 278 -14.79 -16.28 9.42
CA VAL A 278 -14.72 -16.52 10.85
C VAL A 278 -13.93 -17.80 11.08
N GLU A 279 -12.83 -17.68 11.79
CA GLU A 279 -12.05 -18.84 12.23
C GLU A 279 -12.62 -19.43 13.52
N PHE A 280 -12.80 -20.74 13.51
CA PHE A 280 -13.29 -21.46 14.69
C PHE A 280 -12.16 -22.24 15.33
N PRO A 281 -11.84 -22.01 16.63
CA PRO A 281 -10.93 -22.86 17.36
C PRO A 281 -11.41 -24.31 17.36
N MET A 282 -10.61 -25.22 16.81
CA MET A 282 -10.96 -26.65 16.74
C MET A 282 -10.52 -27.43 17.99
N GLN A 283 -9.76 -26.82 18.89
CA GLN A 283 -9.30 -27.44 20.12
C GLN A 283 -10.30 -27.21 21.26
N LYS A 284 -10.40 -28.22 22.17
CA LYS A 284 -11.14 -28.03 23.43
C LYS A 284 -10.45 -27.04 24.34
N SER A 285 -11.21 -26.35 25.18
CA SER A 285 -10.67 -25.50 26.23
C SER A 285 -9.73 -26.26 27.18
N GLY A 286 -8.85 -25.52 27.85
CA GLY A 286 -7.92 -26.04 28.86
C GLY A 286 -6.47 -26.22 28.40
N LYS A 287 -6.13 -25.79 27.18
CA LYS A 287 -4.75 -25.64 26.71
C LYS A 287 -4.36 -24.16 26.68
N LYS A 288 -3.07 -23.89 26.90
CA LYS A 288 -2.50 -22.55 26.76
C LYS A 288 -1.53 -22.49 25.60
N ALA A 289 -1.53 -21.37 24.88
CA ALA A 289 -0.52 -21.04 23.89
C ALA A 289 0.83 -20.74 24.57
N LYS A 290 1.92 -20.65 23.80
CA LYS A 290 3.26 -20.38 24.33
C LYS A 290 3.35 -19.04 25.07
N ASP A 291 2.54 -18.09 24.68
CA ASP A 291 2.40 -16.74 25.27
C ASP A 291 1.43 -16.64 26.46
N GLY A 292 0.85 -17.79 26.87
CA GLY A 292 -0.02 -17.92 28.03
C GLY A 292 -1.51 -17.72 27.80
N TYR A 293 -1.95 -17.34 26.57
CA TYR A 293 -3.37 -17.20 26.23
C TYR A 293 -4.10 -18.55 26.24
N ASP A 294 -5.37 -18.56 26.66
CA ASP A 294 -6.21 -19.73 26.62
C ASP A 294 -6.56 -20.10 25.17
N MET A 295 -6.31 -21.35 24.82
CA MET A 295 -6.60 -21.88 23.49
C MET A 295 -7.87 -22.72 23.49
N GLY A 296 -8.65 -22.54 22.42
CA GLY A 296 -9.79 -23.39 22.15
C GLY A 296 -11.03 -23.08 22.98
N ASN A 297 -12.12 -23.73 22.65
CA ASN A 297 -13.38 -23.70 23.40
C ASN A 297 -14.15 -25.01 23.19
N ASN A 298 -15.09 -25.30 24.09
CA ASN A 298 -15.84 -26.54 24.05
C ASN A 298 -17.04 -26.51 23.07
N VAL A 299 -17.36 -25.37 22.50
CA VAL A 299 -18.44 -25.22 21.52
C VAL A 299 -17.92 -25.51 20.13
N THR A 300 -16.98 -24.70 19.65
CA THR A 300 -16.46 -24.82 18.28
C THR A 300 -15.43 -25.94 18.12
N SER A 301 -14.99 -26.60 19.19
CA SER A 301 -14.24 -27.86 19.10
C SER A 301 -15.09 -29.03 18.56
N ASP A 302 -16.43 -28.93 18.64
CA ASP A 302 -17.35 -29.87 18.03
C ASP A 302 -17.49 -29.58 16.52
N GLU A 303 -17.20 -30.61 15.72
CA GLU A 303 -17.26 -30.48 14.25
C GLU A 303 -18.69 -30.23 13.74
N ALA A 304 -19.70 -30.84 14.38
CA ALA A 304 -21.09 -30.68 13.98
C ALA A 304 -21.57 -29.26 14.19
N ILE A 305 -21.12 -28.61 15.26
CA ILE A 305 -21.41 -27.19 15.52
C ILE A 305 -20.75 -26.29 14.46
N ARG A 306 -19.48 -26.52 14.13
CA ARG A 306 -18.79 -25.77 13.07
C ARG A 306 -19.48 -25.90 11.71
N LYS A 307 -19.93 -27.14 11.36
CA LYS A 307 -20.68 -27.39 10.12
C LYS A 307 -22.03 -26.66 10.13
N ALA A 308 -22.74 -26.69 11.23
CA ALA A 308 -24.03 -25.99 11.38
C ALA A 308 -23.87 -24.48 11.23
N LEU A 309 -22.87 -23.87 11.90
CA LEU A 309 -22.55 -22.44 11.76
C LEU A 309 -22.20 -22.09 10.32
N ASN A 310 -21.35 -22.88 9.66
CA ASN A 310 -20.96 -22.65 8.26
C ASN A 310 -22.16 -22.73 7.30
N THR A 311 -23.17 -23.56 7.60
CA THR A 311 -24.39 -23.69 6.80
C THR A 311 -25.37 -22.56 7.06
N ALA A 312 -25.39 -22.01 8.28
CA ALA A 312 -26.31 -20.95 8.68
C ALA A 312 -25.94 -19.57 8.10
N VAL A 313 -24.71 -19.40 7.64
CA VAL A 313 -24.22 -18.11 7.08
C VAL A 313 -24.73 -17.94 5.65
N ASP A 314 -25.50 -16.88 5.43
CA ASP A 314 -25.90 -16.43 4.09
C ASP A 314 -24.76 -15.62 3.46
N ARG A 315 -23.92 -16.30 2.66
CA ARG A 315 -22.74 -15.70 2.03
C ARG A 315 -23.04 -14.66 0.95
N GLN A 316 -24.30 -14.54 0.52
CA GLN A 316 -24.72 -13.53 -0.44
C GLN A 316 -25.10 -12.22 0.25
N LYS A 317 -25.28 -12.24 1.57
CA LYS A 317 -25.64 -11.06 2.38
C LYS A 317 -24.46 -10.47 3.16
N ILE A 318 -23.31 -11.14 3.11
CA ILE A 318 -22.08 -10.64 3.70
C ILE A 318 -21.27 -9.91 2.61
#